data_0ad73f64d247c936057909902cbd8f14
#
_entry.id   0ad73f64d247c936057909902cbd8f14
#
_cell.length_a   1.000
_cell.length_b   1.000
_cell.length_c   1.000
_cell.angle_alpha   90.00
_cell.angle_beta   90.00
_cell.angle_gamma   90.00
#
_symmetry.space_group_name_H-M   'P 1'
#
loop_
_entity.id
_entity.type
_entity.pdbx_description
1 polymer ?
#
loop_
_entity_poly.entity_id
_entity_poly.type
_entity_poly.pdbx_seq_one_letter_code
_entity_poly.pdbx_strand_id
1 'polypeptide(L)'
;MYNRVTLLGNAQDAGRPQFACTKPCCEDARLNSELSRMPVSLGLHGDSFGLIEATRCIDKQLTMVNNPKISDLWITHAHLGHIEGLGQFGKESSNQKNIQLHCSDSVY
;
A
#
# COMPACT_ATOMS: atom_id res chain seq x y z
N MET A 1 20.12 0.91 6.09
CA MET A 1 19.76 2.24 5.59
C MET A 1 19.07 2.15 4.24
N TYR A 2 18.15 3.06 3.96
CA TYR A 2 17.41 3.09 2.70
C TYR A 2 18.03 4.10 1.75
N ASN A 3 18.17 3.74 0.49
CA ASN A 3 18.83 4.60 -0.51
C ASN A 3 18.05 4.74 -1.83
N ARG A 4 16.88 4.12 -1.94
CA ARG A 4 16.06 4.20 -3.14
C ARG A 4 14.58 4.11 -2.76
N VAL A 5 13.74 4.81 -3.49
CA VAL A 5 12.29 4.84 -3.25
C VAL A 5 11.56 4.41 -4.51
N THR A 6 10.53 3.59 -4.35
CA THR A 6 9.61 3.26 -5.43
C THR A 6 8.22 3.77 -5.07
N LEU A 7 7.60 4.52 -5.96
CA LEU A 7 6.20 4.92 -5.80
C LEU A 7 5.32 3.73 -6.19
N LEU A 8 4.68 3.12 -5.20
CA LEU A 8 3.86 1.93 -5.40
C LEU A 8 2.41 2.23 -5.74
N GLY A 9 1.95 3.42 -5.41
CA GLY A 9 0.63 3.91 -5.75
C GLY A 9 0.55 5.40 -5.51
N ASN A 10 -0.30 6.10 -6.26
CA ASN A 10 -0.39 7.55 -6.21
C ASN A 10 -1.82 8.09 -6.23
N ALA A 11 -2.82 7.22 -6.09
CA ALA A 11 -4.20 7.65 -5.97
C ALA A 11 -4.56 7.91 -4.51
N GLN A 12 -5.63 8.65 -4.29
CA GLN A 12 -6.17 8.79 -2.94
C GLN A 12 -6.80 7.47 -2.48
N ASP A 13 -7.29 7.44 -1.25
CA ASP A 13 -7.69 6.23 -0.51
C ASP A 13 -8.44 5.18 -1.31
N ALA A 14 -9.37 5.59 -2.14
CA ALA A 14 -10.21 4.64 -2.88
C ALA A 14 -9.51 4.05 -4.11
N GLY A 15 -8.44 4.68 -4.59
CA GLY A 15 -7.82 4.28 -5.83
C GLY A 15 -8.65 4.64 -7.05
N ARG A 16 -8.26 4.13 -8.22
CA ARG A 16 -9.00 4.30 -9.47
C ARG A 16 -8.97 2.99 -10.25
N PRO A 17 -10.10 2.37 -10.60
CA PRO A 17 -11.48 2.85 -10.39
C PRO A 17 -11.90 2.76 -8.93
N GLN A 18 -12.78 3.67 -8.54
CA GLN A 18 -13.39 3.65 -7.22
C GLN A 18 -14.73 2.94 -7.29
N PHE A 19 -15.01 2.12 -6.27
CA PHE A 19 -16.30 1.43 -6.16
C PHE A 19 -17.45 2.43 -6.30
N ALA A 20 -18.44 2.05 -7.09
CA ALA A 20 -19.66 2.84 -7.35
C ALA A 20 -19.45 4.17 -8.08
N CYS A 21 -18.23 4.50 -8.47
CA CYS A 21 -17.99 5.71 -9.26
C CYS A 21 -18.33 5.47 -10.72
N THR A 22 -19.19 6.34 -11.27
CA THR A 22 -19.62 6.27 -12.68
C THR A 22 -19.05 7.38 -13.53
N LYS A 23 -18.12 8.18 -12.99
CA LYS A 23 -17.44 9.23 -13.72
C LYS A 23 -16.52 8.65 -14.80
N PRO A 24 -16.23 9.41 -15.87
CA PRO A 24 -15.37 8.90 -16.95
C PRO A 24 -14.04 8.34 -16.49
N CYS A 25 -13.39 8.95 -15.51
CA CYS A 25 -12.08 8.48 -15.03
C CYS A 25 -12.13 7.04 -14.52
N CYS A 26 -13.19 6.67 -13.79
CA CYS A 26 -13.33 5.32 -13.25
C CYS A 26 -13.90 4.36 -14.28
N GLU A 27 -14.86 4.81 -15.10
CA GLU A 27 -15.41 3.98 -16.17
C GLU A 27 -14.32 3.60 -17.17
N ASP A 28 -13.48 4.56 -17.57
CA ASP A 28 -12.38 4.30 -18.49
C ASP A 28 -11.35 3.34 -17.89
N ALA A 29 -11.07 3.47 -16.59
CA ALA A 29 -10.14 2.59 -15.91
C ALA A 29 -10.65 1.15 -15.81
N ARG A 30 -11.97 0.95 -15.76
CA ARG A 30 -12.55 -0.41 -15.78
C ARG A 30 -12.42 -1.06 -17.15
N LEU A 31 -12.43 -0.27 -18.21
CA LEU A 31 -12.27 -0.77 -19.57
C LEU A 31 -10.80 -0.93 -19.96
N ASN A 32 -9.91 -0.14 -19.38
CA ASN A 32 -8.49 -0.17 -19.68
C ASN A 32 -7.70 -0.11 -18.37
N SER A 33 -7.14 -1.26 -17.97
CA SER A 33 -6.42 -1.39 -16.69
C SER A 33 -5.18 -0.50 -16.60
N GLU A 34 -4.63 -0.05 -17.73
CA GLU A 34 -3.50 0.88 -17.73
C GLU A 34 -3.85 2.23 -17.11
N LEU A 35 -5.15 2.57 -17.08
CA LEU A 35 -5.64 3.80 -16.47
C LEU A 35 -5.94 3.65 -14.97
N SER A 36 -5.80 2.44 -14.45
CA SER A 36 -5.99 2.17 -13.02
C SER A 36 -4.86 2.76 -12.20
N ARG A 37 -5.19 3.20 -10.97
CA ARG A 37 -4.21 3.72 -10.02
C ARG A 37 -4.50 3.15 -8.64
N MET A 38 -3.47 2.65 -7.98
CA MET A 38 -3.58 2.11 -6.62
C MET A 38 -3.46 3.23 -5.58
N PRO A 39 -4.00 3.02 -4.37
CA PRO A 39 -3.84 4.01 -3.29
C PRO A 39 -2.37 4.27 -2.98
N VAL A 40 -2.09 5.45 -2.43
CA VAL A 40 -0.73 5.91 -2.20
C VAL A 40 0.05 4.96 -1.29
N SER A 41 1.25 4.60 -1.72
CA SER A 41 2.19 3.81 -0.94
C SER A 41 3.59 3.98 -1.52
N LEU A 42 4.60 3.86 -0.66
CA LEU A 42 6.00 3.99 -1.04
C LEU A 42 6.79 2.79 -0.53
N GLY A 43 7.66 2.27 -1.39
CA GLY A 43 8.64 1.25 -0.99
C GLY A 43 10.01 1.88 -0.81
N LEU A 44 10.68 1.54 0.29
CA LEU A 44 12.01 2.02 0.60
C LEU A 44 13.01 0.86 0.48
N HIS A 45 13.97 0.99 -0.41
CA HIS A 45 14.95 -0.06 -0.69
C HIS A 45 16.30 0.26 -0.06
N GLY A 46 16.96 -0.76 0.42
CA GLY A 46 18.28 -0.67 1.01
C GLY A 46 18.74 -2.05 1.44
N ASP A 47 19.43 -2.14 2.57
CA ASP A 47 19.83 -3.42 3.15
C ASP A 47 18.62 -4.27 3.53
N SER A 48 17.50 -3.62 3.80
CA SER A 48 16.21 -4.24 4.04
C SER A 48 15.15 -3.46 3.27
N PHE A 49 13.89 -3.87 3.35
CA PHE A 49 12.80 -3.19 2.67
C PHE A 49 11.83 -2.58 3.69
N GLY A 50 11.49 -1.31 3.49
CA GLY A 50 10.50 -0.60 4.28
C GLY A 50 9.29 -0.22 3.44
N LEU A 51 8.13 -0.17 4.07
CA LEU A 51 6.88 0.19 3.41
C LEU A 51 6.24 1.37 4.14
N ILE A 52 5.80 2.36 3.38
CA ILE A 52 5.01 3.47 3.90
C ILE A 52 3.59 3.30 3.40
N GLU A 53 2.65 3.16 4.31
CA GLU A 53 1.23 2.89 4.12
C GLU A 53 0.94 1.45 3.68
N ALA A 54 0.00 0.81 4.36
CA ALA A 54 -0.45 -0.54 4.06
C ALA A 54 -1.85 -0.47 3.45
N THR A 55 -1.91 -0.44 2.12
CA THR A 55 -3.17 -0.28 1.39
C THR A 55 -3.84 -1.64 1.14
N ARG A 56 -5.10 -1.60 0.69
CA ARG A 56 -5.81 -2.83 0.28
C ARG A 56 -5.16 -3.51 -0.92
N CYS A 57 -4.32 -2.79 -1.66
CA CYS A 57 -3.62 -3.30 -2.85
C CYS A 57 -2.21 -3.79 -2.52
N ILE A 58 -1.91 -4.07 -1.26
CA ILE A 58 -0.56 -4.39 -0.80
C ILE A 58 0.07 -5.54 -1.58
N ASP A 59 -0.68 -6.57 -1.94
CA ASP A 59 -0.14 -7.69 -2.70
C ASP A 59 0.36 -7.24 -4.08
N LYS A 60 -0.47 -6.51 -4.81
CA LYS A 60 -0.09 -6.00 -6.13
C LYS A 60 1.08 -5.03 -6.04
N GLN A 61 1.07 -4.18 -5.03
CA GLN A 61 2.13 -3.18 -4.83
C GLN A 61 3.47 -3.84 -4.52
N LEU A 62 3.48 -4.82 -3.63
CA LEU A 62 4.71 -5.52 -3.30
C LEU A 62 5.19 -6.40 -4.46
N THR A 63 4.28 -6.95 -5.24
CA THR A 63 4.65 -7.72 -6.43
C THR A 63 5.44 -6.87 -7.43
N MET A 64 5.16 -5.57 -7.51
CA MET A 64 5.91 -4.66 -8.39
C MET A 64 7.40 -4.60 -8.04
N VAL A 65 7.76 -4.88 -6.81
CA VAL A 65 9.13 -4.83 -6.31
C VAL A 65 9.63 -6.20 -5.88
N ASN A 66 9.11 -7.26 -6.49
CA ASN A 66 9.52 -8.65 -6.29
C ASN A 66 9.17 -9.22 -4.91
N ASN A 67 8.08 -8.75 -4.33
CA ASN A 67 7.53 -9.28 -3.08
C ASN A 67 8.57 -9.41 -1.96
N PRO A 68 9.23 -8.32 -1.56
CA PRO A 68 10.28 -8.37 -0.56
C PRO A 68 9.72 -8.60 0.84
N LYS A 69 10.59 -9.10 1.72
CA LYS A 69 10.25 -9.19 3.14
C LYS A 69 10.29 -7.78 3.74
N ILE A 70 9.22 -7.38 4.41
CA ILE A 70 9.13 -6.06 5.02
C ILE A 70 9.79 -6.07 6.40
N SER A 71 10.70 -5.14 6.64
CA SER A 71 11.34 -4.95 7.95
C SER A 71 10.70 -3.82 8.75
N ASP A 72 10.31 -2.76 8.08
CA ASP A 72 9.72 -1.57 8.69
C ASP A 72 8.46 -1.16 7.97
N LEU A 73 7.45 -0.75 8.73
CA LEU A 73 6.20 -0.25 8.20
C LEU A 73 5.87 1.08 8.88
N TRP A 74 5.68 2.11 8.08
CA TRP A 74 5.26 3.44 8.57
C TRP A 74 3.83 3.69 8.16
N ILE A 75 3.00 4.09 9.14
CA ILE A 75 1.62 4.52 8.90
C ILE A 75 1.56 6.01 9.22
N THR A 76 1.23 6.83 8.23
CA THR A 76 1.21 8.28 8.41
C THR A 76 -0.02 8.75 9.18
N HIS A 77 -1.17 8.13 8.93
CA HIS A 77 -2.43 8.44 9.63
C HIS A 77 -3.42 7.30 9.41
N ALA A 78 -4.55 7.34 10.12
CA ALA A 78 -5.48 6.21 10.20
C ALA A 78 -6.65 6.27 9.22
N HIS A 79 -6.55 7.01 8.12
CA HIS A 79 -7.56 6.94 7.07
C HIS A 79 -7.53 5.54 6.42
N LEU A 80 -8.69 5.01 6.06
CA LEU A 80 -8.81 3.62 5.63
C LEU A 80 -7.89 3.25 4.48
N GLY A 81 -7.71 4.11 3.50
CA GLY A 81 -6.84 3.83 2.36
C GLY A 81 -5.39 3.58 2.73
N HIS A 82 -4.96 4.01 3.91
CA HIS A 82 -3.58 3.89 4.38
C HIS A 82 -3.38 2.68 5.30
N ILE A 83 -4.45 2.07 5.80
CA ILE A 83 -4.37 1.00 6.80
C ILE A 83 -5.12 -0.27 6.42
N GLU A 84 -5.89 -0.27 5.35
CA GLU A 84 -6.73 -1.44 4.98
C GLU A 84 -5.91 -2.72 4.76
N GLY A 85 -4.65 -2.59 4.37
CA GLY A 85 -3.78 -3.74 4.17
C GLY A 85 -3.27 -4.39 5.44
N LEU A 86 -3.45 -3.75 6.60
CA LEU A 86 -2.93 -4.28 7.88
C LEU A 86 -3.48 -5.67 8.20
N GLY A 87 -4.72 -5.95 7.82
CA GLY A 87 -5.31 -7.26 8.04
C GLY A 87 -4.57 -8.39 7.33
N GLN A 88 -3.86 -8.07 6.25
CA GLN A 88 -3.12 -9.08 5.50
C GLN A 88 -1.80 -9.48 6.18
N PHE A 89 -1.38 -8.74 7.20
CA PHE A 89 -0.18 -9.10 7.99
C PHE A 89 -0.51 -10.13 9.06
N GLY A 90 -1.76 -10.28 9.39
CA GLY A 90 -2.21 -11.08 10.50
C GLY A 90 -2.12 -12.59 10.29
N LYS A 91 -2.42 -13.30 11.36
CA LYS A 91 -2.31 -14.75 11.48
C LYS A 91 -3.16 -15.50 10.45
N GLU A 92 -4.31 -14.94 10.09
CA GLU A 92 -5.23 -15.57 9.14
C GLU A 92 -4.85 -15.33 7.69
N SER A 93 -3.83 -14.53 7.44
CA SER A 93 -3.37 -14.20 6.10
C SER A 93 -1.87 -14.51 5.99
N SER A 94 -1.02 -13.51 5.79
CA SER A 94 0.41 -13.77 5.58
C SER A 94 1.19 -14.07 6.85
N ASN A 95 0.60 -13.84 8.02
CA ASN A 95 1.21 -14.11 9.32
C ASN A 95 2.62 -13.52 9.46
N GLN A 96 2.75 -12.25 9.14
CA GLN A 96 4.04 -11.54 9.20
C GLN A 96 4.50 -11.35 10.64
N LYS A 97 5.81 -11.47 10.86
CA LYS A 97 6.43 -11.33 12.17
C LYS A 97 7.67 -10.46 12.07
N ASN A 98 8.03 -9.86 13.21
CA ASN A 98 9.28 -9.09 13.32
C ASN A 98 9.32 -7.86 12.43
N ILE A 99 8.15 -7.23 12.20
CA ILE A 99 8.06 -5.97 11.48
C ILE A 99 8.00 -4.85 12.51
N GLN A 100 8.87 -3.85 12.36
CA GLN A 100 8.84 -2.65 13.19
C GLN A 100 7.74 -1.72 12.67
N LEU A 101 6.74 -1.46 13.51
CA LEU A 101 5.66 -0.53 13.15
C LEU A 101 5.99 0.87 13.68
N HIS A 102 5.96 1.84 12.79
CA HIS A 102 6.22 3.24 13.11
C HIS A 102 4.94 4.04 12.85
N CYS A 103 4.36 4.61 13.90
CA CYS A 103 3.16 5.43 13.79
C CYS A 103 3.05 6.34 15.01
N SER A 104 2.14 7.30 14.94
CA SER A 104 1.86 8.15 16.08
C SER A 104 0.98 7.41 17.10
N ASP A 105 0.92 7.95 18.32
CA ASP A 105 0.05 7.41 19.37
C ASP A 105 -1.42 7.39 18.95
N SER A 106 -1.84 8.35 18.16
CA SER A 106 -3.23 8.42 17.70
C SER A 106 -3.60 7.32 16.71
N VAL A 107 -2.61 6.75 16.02
CA VAL A 107 -2.81 5.62 15.09
C VAL A 107 -2.74 4.29 15.85
N TYR A 108 -1.82 4.22 16.80
CA TYR A 108 -1.58 3.00 17.56
C TYR A 108 -2.81 2.59 18.36
#